data_4ca17f4d673dadb37bfb999b0ed08ff2
#
_entry.id   4ca17f4d673dadb37bfb999b0ed08ff2
#
_cell.length_a   1.000
_cell.length_b   1.000
_cell.length_c   1.000
_cell.angle_alpha   90.00
_cell.angle_beta   90.00
_cell.angle_gamma   90.00
#
_symmetry.space_group_name_H-M   'P 1'
#
loop_
_entity.id
_entity.type
_entity.pdbx_description
1 polymer ?
#
loop_
_entity_poly.entity_id
_entity_poly.type
_entity_poly.pdbx_seq_one_letter_code
_entity_poly.pdbx_strand_id
1 'polypeptide(L)'
;MNWTLRLIAYCTFLVFIAGCSSGGTSTAEGPNVVEVTARGLTLEAPDSIASGWTTFQLKNESDMTHFAVLERMPEGIGVVEQQEVVAPVFQEGMNLLNEGDVDSAMAAFGKLPPWFGEIVFMGGPGLIAPGRTAEATLYLEPGTYVLECYVKTNGVFHSYNPSPDGYGMVHEITVTADSSGAPAPTSTMDLTISSERGIEVGGDVEPGEHTIAVHFEDQVVHEHFIGHDVHLVRLQDDTAIEELAAWMDWTQPTGLQTPAPAEFVGGTNEMPAGETAYFTVDLEPGNYAWIAEVPDPVGKGMLVEFTVPAAGESAGSESGD
;
A
#
# COMPACT_ATOMS: atom_id res chain seq x y z
N MET A 1 -70.97 -66.30 23.99
CA MET A 1 -70.53 -64.99 24.58
C MET A 1 -69.37 -64.56 23.70
N ASN A 2 -69.65 -63.80 22.60
CA ASN A 2 -68.73 -63.47 21.52
C ASN A 2 -68.19 -62.02 21.75
N TRP A 3 -66.92 -61.91 21.84
CA TRP A 3 -66.26 -60.62 21.82
C TRP A 3 -65.50 -60.47 20.48
N THR A 4 -66.00 -59.60 19.67
CA THR A 4 -65.39 -59.18 18.42
C THR A 4 -64.35 -58.07 18.69
N LEU A 5 -63.08 -58.37 18.39
CA LEU A 5 -61.98 -57.36 18.37
C LEU A 5 -62.10 -56.52 17.10
N ARG A 6 -62.23 -55.23 17.24
CA ARG A 6 -62.06 -54.25 16.15
C ARG A 6 -60.60 -53.79 16.12
N LEU A 7 -59.88 -54.12 15.03
CA LEU A 7 -58.64 -53.56 14.70
C LEU A 7 -58.82 -52.12 14.13
N ILE A 8 -58.22 -51.16 14.75
CA ILE A 8 -58.07 -49.78 14.21
C ILE A 8 -56.71 -49.72 13.54
N ALA A 9 -56.69 -49.55 12.21
CA ALA A 9 -55.48 -49.30 11.46
C ALA A 9 -55.12 -47.83 11.52
N TYR A 10 -53.97 -47.50 12.13
CA TYR A 10 -53.38 -46.19 12.06
C TYR A 10 -52.56 -46.06 10.76
N CYS A 11 -53.05 -45.27 9.80
CA CYS A 11 -52.25 -44.81 8.65
C CYS A 11 -51.31 -43.70 9.12
N THR A 12 -50.07 -44.03 9.27
CA THR A 12 -49.02 -43.00 9.50
C THR A 12 -48.65 -42.36 8.14
N PHE A 13 -49.05 -41.13 7.97
CA PHE A 13 -48.63 -40.28 6.85
C PHE A 13 -47.20 -39.79 7.10
N LEU A 14 -46.21 -40.33 6.42
CA LEU A 14 -44.85 -39.81 6.35
C LEU A 14 -44.85 -38.60 5.37
N VAL A 15 -44.79 -37.40 5.96
CA VAL A 15 -44.51 -36.17 5.18
C VAL A 15 -43.02 -36.11 4.95
N PHE A 16 -42.60 -36.35 3.74
CA PHE A 16 -41.24 -36.00 3.26
C PHE A 16 -41.17 -34.50 3.09
N ILE A 17 -40.50 -33.81 4.02
CA ILE A 17 -40.08 -32.43 3.82
C ILE A 17 -38.84 -32.49 2.94
N ALA A 18 -39.00 -32.23 1.63
CA ALA A 18 -37.89 -31.94 0.75
C ALA A 18 -37.30 -30.58 1.19
N GLY A 19 -36.21 -30.62 1.92
CA GLY A 19 -35.41 -29.44 2.20
C GLY A 19 -34.80 -28.95 0.88
N CYS A 20 -35.33 -27.86 0.33
CA CYS A 20 -34.64 -27.07 -0.68
C CYS A 20 -33.39 -26.47 0.03
N SER A 21 -32.25 -27.08 -0.22
CA SER A 21 -30.98 -26.41 -0.02
C SER A 21 -30.95 -25.19 -0.95
N SER A 22 -31.27 -24.03 -0.46
CA SER A 22 -31.00 -22.79 -1.17
C SER A 22 -29.46 -22.65 -1.24
N GLY A 23 -28.90 -23.08 -2.37
CA GLY A 23 -27.58 -22.64 -2.75
C GLY A 23 -27.59 -21.12 -2.76
N GLY A 24 -26.98 -20.50 -1.75
CA GLY A 24 -26.74 -19.09 -1.74
C GLY A 24 -25.88 -18.79 -2.97
N THR A 25 -26.46 -18.16 -3.97
CA THR A 25 -25.71 -17.38 -4.95
C THR A 25 -25.03 -16.29 -4.13
N SER A 26 -23.73 -16.44 -3.91
CA SER A 26 -22.89 -15.32 -3.49
C SER A 26 -23.12 -14.22 -4.51
N THR A 27 -23.92 -13.23 -4.17
CA THR A 27 -23.91 -11.95 -4.89
C THR A 27 -22.49 -11.46 -4.73
N ALA A 28 -21.81 -11.17 -5.83
CA ALA A 28 -20.54 -10.47 -5.80
C ALA A 28 -20.75 -9.22 -4.94
N GLU A 29 -20.21 -9.23 -3.74
CA GLU A 29 -20.19 -8.05 -2.90
C GLU A 29 -19.30 -7.05 -3.63
N GLY A 30 -19.58 -5.76 -3.47
CA GLY A 30 -18.74 -4.67 -4.00
C GLY A 30 -17.32 -4.74 -3.42
N PRO A 31 -16.46 -3.75 -3.70
CA PRO A 31 -15.10 -3.73 -3.18
C PRO A 31 -15.11 -3.85 -1.64
N ASN A 32 -14.20 -4.68 -1.13
CA ASN A 32 -13.96 -4.80 0.31
C ASN A 32 -13.05 -3.63 0.73
N VAL A 33 -13.63 -2.58 1.30
CA VAL A 33 -12.93 -1.35 1.67
C VAL A 33 -12.57 -1.36 3.15
N VAL A 34 -11.30 -1.14 3.43
CA VAL A 34 -10.72 -0.94 4.77
C VAL A 34 -10.30 0.51 4.91
N GLU A 35 -10.99 1.24 5.80
CA GLU A 35 -10.60 2.61 6.10
C GLU A 35 -9.38 2.63 7.00
N VAL A 36 -8.37 3.42 6.61
CA VAL A 36 -7.17 3.74 7.39
C VAL A 36 -7.15 5.26 7.57
N THR A 37 -7.02 5.73 8.79
CA THR A 37 -6.95 7.18 9.07
C THR A 37 -5.61 7.53 9.67
N ALA A 38 -4.89 8.45 9.03
CA ALA A 38 -3.67 9.06 9.58
C ALA A 38 -4.05 10.31 10.39
N ARG A 39 -3.77 10.30 11.70
CA ARG A 39 -3.99 11.43 12.62
C ARG A 39 -2.71 11.76 13.36
N GLY A 40 -2.08 12.88 13.02
CA GLY A 40 -0.75 13.20 13.55
C GLY A 40 0.22 12.05 13.23
N LEU A 41 0.73 11.38 14.23
CA LEU A 41 1.66 10.25 14.12
C LEU A 41 0.99 8.90 14.48
N THR A 42 -0.29 8.73 14.16
CA THR A 42 -1.01 7.46 14.38
C THR A 42 -1.71 6.99 13.12
N LEU A 43 -1.74 5.67 12.90
CA LEU A 43 -2.60 4.99 11.94
C LEU A 43 -3.74 4.30 12.70
N GLU A 44 -4.97 4.64 12.36
CA GLU A 44 -6.17 3.99 12.88
C GLU A 44 -6.75 3.09 11.79
N ALA A 45 -6.88 1.80 12.06
CA ALA A 45 -7.41 0.79 11.14
C ALA A 45 -8.12 -0.32 11.92
N PRO A 46 -8.91 -1.22 11.28
CA PRO A 46 -9.43 -2.41 11.93
C PRO A 46 -8.32 -3.39 12.32
N ASP A 47 -8.40 -4.00 13.50
CA ASP A 47 -7.44 -5.02 13.96
C ASP A 47 -7.53 -6.34 13.20
N SER A 48 -8.62 -6.59 12.47
CA SER A 48 -8.86 -7.84 11.74
C SER A 48 -9.73 -7.62 10.51
N ILE A 49 -9.34 -8.25 9.39
CA ILE A 49 -10.04 -8.20 8.11
C ILE A 49 -10.09 -9.58 7.45
N ALA A 50 -10.98 -9.76 6.47
CA ALA A 50 -11.05 -10.98 5.66
C ALA A 50 -9.92 -11.00 4.61
N SER A 51 -9.48 -12.21 4.21
CA SER A 51 -8.52 -12.40 3.10
C SER A 51 -9.15 -12.13 1.73
N GLY A 52 -8.32 -11.97 0.70
CA GLY A 52 -8.72 -11.72 -0.68
C GLY A 52 -8.49 -10.27 -1.10
N TRP A 53 -9.13 -9.86 -2.20
CA TRP A 53 -9.01 -8.49 -2.68
C TRP A 53 -9.56 -7.50 -1.66
N THR A 54 -8.73 -6.52 -1.31
CA THR A 54 -9.02 -5.51 -0.28
C THR A 54 -8.51 -4.15 -0.72
N THR A 55 -9.38 -3.16 -0.69
CA THR A 55 -9.04 -1.76 -0.95
C THR A 55 -8.77 -1.06 0.38
N PHE A 56 -7.53 -0.65 0.59
CA PHE A 56 -7.18 0.23 1.71
C PHE A 56 -7.38 1.68 1.28
N GLN A 57 -8.17 2.41 2.04
CA GLN A 57 -8.45 3.82 1.83
C GLN A 57 -7.79 4.63 2.95
N LEU A 58 -6.62 5.23 2.65
CA LEU A 58 -5.87 6.06 3.59
C LEU A 58 -6.38 7.50 3.54
N LYS A 59 -7.07 7.91 4.59
CA LYS A 59 -7.49 9.31 4.83
C LYS A 59 -6.43 10.04 5.63
N ASN A 60 -5.78 11.02 5.03
CA ASN A 60 -4.78 11.82 5.71
C ASN A 60 -5.44 13.03 6.40
N GLU A 61 -5.78 12.88 7.67
CA GLU A 61 -6.34 13.95 8.51
C GLU A 61 -5.26 14.72 9.31
N SER A 62 -3.99 14.57 8.93
CA SER A 62 -2.87 15.29 9.53
C SER A 62 -2.42 16.48 8.67
N ASP A 63 -1.44 17.21 9.14
CA ASP A 63 -0.74 18.31 8.44
C ASP A 63 0.58 17.88 7.77
N MET A 64 0.84 16.57 7.72
CA MET A 64 2.05 15.96 7.16
C MET A 64 1.71 15.00 6.01
N THR A 65 2.67 14.78 5.10
CA THR A 65 2.56 13.73 4.09
C THR A 65 2.76 12.37 4.74
N HIS A 66 1.93 11.38 4.38
CA HIS A 66 2.00 10.01 4.87
C HIS A 66 1.79 9.01 3.73
N PHE A 67 2.13 7.77 3.98
CA PHE A 67 1.70 6.57 3.25
C PHE A 67 1.32 5.48 4.26
N ALA A 68 0.87 4.34 3.78
CA ALA A 68 0.65 3.15 4.60
C ALA A 68 1.12 1.91 3.84
N VAL A 69 2.38 1.52 4.05
CA VAL A 69 2.91 0.26 3.52
C VAL A 69 2.39 -0.90 4.35
N LEU A 70 2.02 -2.01 3.68
CA LEU A 70 1.67 -3.26 4.33
C LEU A 70 2.87 -4.21 4.34
N GLU A 71 3.23 -4.68 5.50
CA GLU A 71 4.27 -5.67 5.73
C GLU A 71 3.64 -6.98 6.19
N ARG A 72 3.75 -8.06 5.39
CA ARG A 72 3.38 -9.40 5.85
C ARG A 72 4.48 -9.93 6.75
N MET A 73 4.16 -10.13 8.00
CA MET A 73 5.13 -10.53 9.02
C MET A 73 5.38 -12.04 9.00
N PRO A 74 6.60 -12.49 9.34
CA PRO A 74 6.89 -13.90 9.59
C PRO A 74 6.03 -14.48 10.71
N GLU A 75 5.86 -15.81 10.74
CA GLU A 75 5.06 -16.48 11.78
C GLU A 75 5.54 -16.15 13.19
N GLY A 76 4.65 -15.67 14.03
CA GLY A 76 4.92 -15.32 15.42
C GLY A 76 5.63 -13.98 15.63
N ILE A 77 5.79 -13.20 14.56
CA ILE A 77 6.30 -11.83 14.61
C ILE A 77 5.14 -10.87 14.33
N GLY A 78 5.11 -9.75 15.07
CA GLY A 78 4.06 -8.74 14.92
C GLY A 78 4.60 -7.34 15.23
N VAL A 79 3.66 -6.42 15.51
CA VAL A 79 3.99 -5.02 15.78
C VAL A 79 4.91 -4.83 16.98
N VAL A 80 4.84 -5.72 17.98
CA VAL A 80 5.67 -5.63 19.19
C VAL A 80 7.15 -5.80 18.83
N GLU A 81 7.48 -6.88 18.10
CA GLU A 81 8.87 -7.16 17.68
C GLU A 81 9.37 -6.10 16.71
N GLN A 82 8.53 -5.63 15.78
CA GLN A 82 8.88 -4.55 14.85
C GLN A 82 9.25 -3.27 15.63
N GLN A 83 8.45 -2.87 16.62
CA GLN A 83 8.66 -1.66 17.41
C GLN A 83 9.80 -1.77 18.42
N GLU A 84 10.01 -2.93 19.03
CA GLU A 84 11.07 -3.11 20.02
C GLU A 84 12.46 -3.32 19.39
N VAL A 85 12.52 -3.88 18.18
CA VAL A 85 13.79 -4.35 17.60
C VAL A 85 14.13 -3.63 16.30
N VAL A 86 13.15 -3.40 15.37
CA VAL A 86 13.42 -2.84 14.03
C VAL A 86 13.44 -1.31 14.07
N ALA A 87 12.37 -0.69 14.54
CA ALA A 87 12.23 0.78 14.51
C ALA A 87 13.38 1.51 15.24
N PRO A 88 13.89 1.05 16.41
CA PRO A 88 15.05 1.68 17.05
C PRO A 88 16.35 1.56 16.25
N VAL A 89 16.55 0.44 15.53
CA VAL A 89 17.73 0.24 14.69
C VAL A 89 17.73 1.19 13.50
N PHE A 90 16.60 1.36 12.84
CA PHE A 90 16.47 2.33 11.74
C PHE A 90 16.67 3.76 12.24
N GLN A 91 16.10 4.13 13.39
CA GLN A 91 16.30 5.46 13.95
C GLN A 91 17.75 5.70 14.37
N GLU A 92 18.44 4.72 14.99
CA GLU A 92 19.88 4.81 15.33
C GLU A 92 20.70 5.04 14.05
N GLY A 93 20.45 4.23 13.01
CA GLY A 93 21.14 4.36 11.72
C GLY A 93 20.91 5.74 11.08
N MET A 94 19.66 6.22 11.08
CA MET A 94 19.33 7.55 10.54
C MET A 94 20.02 8.68 11.31
N ASN A 95 20.08 8.60 12.62
CA ASN A 95 20.79 9.61 13.43
C ASN A 95 22.28 9.67 13.04
N LEU A 96 22.92 8.52 12.84
CA LEU A 96 24.32 8.42 12.41
C LEU A 96 24.52 8.94 10.98
N LEU A 97 23.58 8.67 10.06
CA LEU A 97 23.60 9.26 8.71
C LEU A 97 23.50 10.79 8.76
N ASN A 98 22.65 11.33 9.62
CA ASN A 98 22.51 12.77 9.82
C ASN A 98 23.80 13.43 10.40
N GLU A 99 24.60 12.67 11.16
CA GLU A 99 25.91 13.09 11.67
C GLU A 99 27.03 12.92 10.62
N GLY A 100 26.74 12.28 9.47
CA GLY A 100 27.70 11.98 8.41
C GLY A 100 28.57 10.76 8.69
N ASP A 101 28.25 9.96 9.70
CA ASP A 101 28.96 8.72 10.07
C ASP A 101 28.32 7.50 9.37
N VAL A 102 28.58 7.37 8.08
CA VAL A 102 28.01 6.28 7.24
C VAL A 102 28.45 4.90 7.71
N ASP A 103 29.72 4.74 8.11
CA ASP A 103 30.26 3.44 8.55
C ASP A 103 29.53 2.93 9.81
N SER A 104 29.32 3.82 10.78
CA SER A 104 28.57 3.50 12.01
C SER A 104 27.09 3.27 11.73
N ALA A 105 26.50 4.00 10.79
CA ALA A 105 25.12 3.79 10.36
C ALA A 105 24.93 2.38 9.76
N MET A 106 25.82 1.96 8.86
CA MET A 106 25.80 0.61 8.29
C MET A 106 25.99 -0.47 9.36
N ALA A 107 26.86 -0.22 10.35
CA ALA A 107 27.01 -1.11 11.48
C ALA A 107 25.76 -1.17 12.38
N ALA A 108 25.02 -0.07 12.50
CA ALA A 108 23.75 -0.05 13.21
C ALA A 108 22.69 -0.90 12.46
N PHE A 109 22.50 -0.70 11.16
CA PHE A 109 21.59 -1.52 10.34
C PHE A 109 21.96 -3.02 10.35
N GLY A 110 23.25 -3.35 10.49
CA GLY A 110 23.71 -4.72 10.68
C GLY A 110 23.20 -5.41 11.96
N LYS A 111 22.53 -4.69 12.88
CA LYS A 111 21.89 -5.24 14.09
C LYS A 111 20.45 -5.71 13.84
N LEU A 112 19.91 -5.48 12.64
CA LEU A 112 18.57 -5.97 12.29
C LEU A 112 18.47 -7.47 12.53
N PRO A 113 17.36 -7.96 13.08
CA PRO A 113 17.20 -9.38 13.37
C PRO A 113 17.12 -10.18 12.07
N PRO A 114 17.52 -11.47 12.07
CA PRO A 114 17.49 -12.30 10.86
C PRO A 114 16.11 -12.37 10.19
N TRP A 115 15.03 -12.36 10.97
CA TRP A 115 13.67 -12.41 10.46
C TRP A 115 13.24 -11.14 9.71
N PHE A 116 13.96 -10.02 9.87
CA PHE A 116 13.68 -8.79 9.10
C PHE A 116 13.75 -9.06 7.59
N GLY A 117 14.68 -9.89 7.13
CA GLY A 117 14.77 -10.31 5.73
C GLY A 117 13.67 -11.27 5.27
N GLU A 118 12.77 -11.70 6.16
CA GLU A 118 11.62 -12.56 5.86
C GLU A 118 10.31 -11.76 5.77
N ILE A 119 10.33 -10.47 6.11
CA ILE A 119 9.19 -9.57 5.89
C ILE A 119 8.92 -9.46 4.39
N VAL A 120 7.64 -9.54 4.02
CA VAL A 120 7.22 -9.35 2.64
C VAL A 120 6.39 -8.07 2.54
N PHE A 121 6.91 -7.10 1.81
CA PHE A 121 6.17 -5.88 1.51
C PHE A 121 5.06 -6.19 0.50
N MET A 122 3.84 -5.80 0.84
CA MET A 122 2.62 -6.19 0.13
C MET A 122 1.87 -4.97 -0.44
N GLY A 123 2.59 -3.90 -0.79
CA GLY A 123 1.97 -2.69 -1.30
C GLY A 123 1.33 -1.83 -0.21
N GLY A 124 0.25 -1.19 -0.55
CA GLY A 124 -0.49 -0.29 0.33
C GLY A 124 -0.62 1.11 -0.26
N PRO A 125 -1.49 1.99 0.30
CA PRO A 125 -1.66 3.35 -0.18
C PRO A 125 -0.34 4.12 -0.18
N GLY A 126 0.04 4.63 -1.35
CA GLY A 126 1.25 5.43 -1.54
C GLY A 126 1.19 6.79 -0.86
N LEU A 127 2.24 7.60 -1.06
CA LEU A 127 2.34 8.94 -0.49
C LEU A 127 1.13 9.80 -0.81
N ILE A 128 0.60 10.46 0.22
CA ILE A 128 -0.60 11.31 0.11
C ILE A 128 -0.44 12.59 0.93
N ALA A 129 -0.71 13.71 0.29
CA ALA A 129 -0.63 15.03 0.90
C ALA A 129 -1.70 15.24 2.00
N PRO A 130 -1.50 16.20 2.92
CA PRO A 130 -2.49 16.58 3.93
C PRO A 130 -3.89 16.83 3.38
N GLY A 131 -4.91 16.30 4.07
CA GLY A 131 -6.32 16.50 3.73
C GLY A 131 -6.83 15.69 2.53
N ARG A 132 -5.97 14.86 1.91
CA ARG A 132 -6.34 13.99 0.79
C ARG A 132 -6.57 12.54 1.21
N THR A 133 -7.06 11.73 0.28
CA THR A 133 -7.27 10.28 0.44
C THR A 133 -6.57 9.55 -0.69
N ALA A 134 -5.80 8.51 -0.35
CA ALA A 134 -5.21 7.57 -1.29
C ALA A 134 -5.88 6.21 -1.16
N GLU A 135 -6.04 5.49 -2.28
CA GLU A 135 -6.58 4.14 -2.29
C GLU A 135 -5.61 3.18 -2.97
N ALA A 136 -5.38 2.02 -2.34
CA ALA A 136 -4.68 0.91 -2.98
C ALA A 136 -5.44 -0.39 -2.76
N THR A 137 -5.57 -1.20 -3.81
CA THR A 137 -6.25 -2.51 -3.76
C THR A 137 -5.25 -3.63 -3.97
N LEU A 138 -5.22 -4.56 -3.04
CA LEU A 138 -4.23 -5.63 -2.91
C LEU A 138 -4.92 -6.96 -2.69
N TYR A 139 -4.27 -8.06 -3.09
CA TYR A 139 -4.71 -9.40 -2.71
C TYR A 139 -3.97 -9.86 -1.47
N LEU A 140 -4.71 -10.14 -0.40
CA LEU A 140 -4.13 -10.53 0.88
C LEU A 140 -4.44 -11.98 1.22
N GLU A 141 -3.41 -12.74 1.55
CA GLU A 141 -3.54 -14.07 2.15
C GLU A 141 -3.70 -13.96 3.67
N PRO A 142 -4.26 -14.99 4.33
CA PRO A 142 -4.30 -15.03 5.80
C PRO A 142 -2.91 -14.89 6.42
N GLY A 143 -2.81 -14.10 7.48
CA GLY A 143 -1.53 -13.85 8.18
C GLY A 143 -1.58 -12.62 9.08
N THR A 144 -0.45 -12.30 9.69
CA THR A 144 -0.24 -11.06 10.44
C THR A 144 0.42 -10.04 9.54
N TYR A 145 -0.13 -8.84 9.52
CA TYR A 145 0.37 -7.71 8.76
C TYR A 145 0.60 -6.52 9.67
N VAL A 146 1.58 -5.71 9.34
CA VAL A 146 1.79 -4.40 9.95
C VAL A 146 1.62 -3.34 8.88
N LEU A 147 0.78 -2.34 9.16
CA LEU A 147 0.73 -1.07 8.43
C LEU A 147 1.78 -0.16 9.04
N GLU A 148 2.59 0.47 8.21
CA GLU A 148 3.66 1.38 8.66
C GLU A 148 3.71 2.66 7.82
N CYS A 149 4.09 3.79 8.46
CA CYS A 149 4.51 5.01 7.80
C CYS A 149 5.87 5.44 8.36
N TYR A 150 6.91 5.41 7.55
CA TYR A 150 8.28 5.81 7.94
C TYR A 150 8.75 7.14 7.33
N VAL A 151 7.82 8.00 6.86
CA VAL A 151 8.12 9.42 6.61
C VAL A 151 8.75 10.04 7.86
N LYS A 152 9.55 11.08 7.70
CA LYS A 152 10.26 11.70 8.83
C LYS A 152 9.75 13.10 9.14
N THR A 153 9.85 13.46 10.41
CA THR A 153 9.71 14.84 10.88
C THR A 153 10.88 15.18 11.80
N ASN A 154 11.63 16.23 11.47
CA ASN A 154 12.85 16.63 12.20
C ASN A 154 13.86 15.49 12.37
N GLY A 155 14.02 14.65 11.33
CA GLY A 155 14.96 13.53 11.33
C GLY A 155 14.48 12.29 12.09
N VAL A 156 13.24 12.27 12.58
CA VAL A 156 12.67 11.14 13.31
C VAL A 156 11.63 10.45 12.41
N PHE A 157 11.77 9.14 12.22
CA PHE A 157 10.78 8.34 11.52
C PHE A 157 9.45 8.33 12.25
N HIS A 158 8.35 8.46 11.52
CA HIS A 158 7.00 8.37 12.10
C HIS A 158 6.74 7.01 12.73
N SER A 159 7.31 5.96 12.17
CA SER A 159 7.23 4.59 12.72
C SER A 159 7.99 4.40 14.03
N TYR A 160 8.85 5.35 14.44
CA TYR A 160 9.61 5.27 15.68
C TYR A 160 8.99 6.14 16.77
N ASN A 161 8.74 5.55 17.94
CA ASN A 161 8.30 6.28 19.13
C ASN A 161 9.28 5.99 20.28
N PRO A 162 9.99 7.00 20.79
CA PRO A 162 10.90 6.84 21.91
C PRO A 162 10.18 6.63 23.26
N SER A 163 8.87 6.80 23.31
CA SER A 163 8.08 6.61 24.54
C SER A 163 7.88 5.11 24.82
N PRO A 164 8.14 4.67 26.06
CA PRO A 164 7.92 3.27 26.43
C PRO A 164 6.44 2.86 26.48
N ASP A 165 5.52 3.83 26.43
CA ASP A 165 4.08 3.62 26.58
C ASP A 165 3.31 3.69 25.24
N GLY A 166 4.01 3.64 24.10
CA GLY A 166 3.36 3.77 22.78
C GLY A 166 4.21 3.27 21.63
N TYR A 167 3.54 2.96 20.54
CA TYR A 167 4.18 2.66 19.26
C TYR A 167 4.31 3.92 18.41
N GLY A 168 5.12 3.85 17.36
CA GLY A 168 5.14 4.82 16.29
C GLY A 168 3.91 4.72 15.40
N MET A 169 3.99 5.29 14.21
CA MET A 169 2.91 5.27 13.22
C MET A 169 2.83 3.89 12.54
N VAL A 170 2.37 2.90 13.31
CA VAL A 170 2.18 1.50 12.92
C VAL A 170 0.85 0.98 13.43
N HIS A 171 0.29 -0.02 12.73
CA HIS A 171 -0.94 -0.72 13.16
C HIS A 171 -0.89 -2.18 12.73
N GLU A 172 -1.15 -3.12 13.65
CA GLU A 172 -1.20 -4.55 13.33
C GLU A 172 -2.59 -4.96 12.83
N ILE A 173 -2.62 -5.72 11.75
CA ILE A 173 -3.85 -6.27 11.16
C ILE A 173 -3.73 -7.79 11.05
N THR A 174 -4.66 -8.51 11.63
CA THR A 174 -4.84 -9.94 11.37
C THR A 174 -5.72 -10.14 10.14
N VAL A 175 -5.17 -10.70 9.06
CA VAL A 175 -5.95 -11.17 7.91
C VAL A 175 -6.42 -12.57 8.18
N THR A 176 -7.74 -12.77 8.28
CA THR A 176 -8.36 -14.06 8.63
C THR A 176 -8.47 -14.99 7.43
N ALA A 177 -8.78 -16.27 7.68
CA ALA A 177 -9.05 -17.24 6.63
C ALA A 177 -10.43 -17.08 5.94
N ASP A 178 -11.28 -16.20 6.47
CA ASP A 178 -12.55 -15.87 5.84
C ASP A 178 -12.28 -15.03 4.58
N SER A 179 -12.96 -15.35 3.48
CA SER A 179 -12.78 -14.62 2.23
C SER A 179 -13.68 -13.39 2.17
N SER A 180 -13.13 -12.26 1.73
CA SER A 180 -13.90 -11.05 1.41
C SER A 180 -14.90 -11.27 0.26
N GLY A 181 -14.61 -12.22 -0.64
CA GLY A 181 -15.41 -12.46 -1.84
C GLY A 181 -15.34 -11.35 -2.89
N ALA A 182 -14.59 -10.27 -2.63
CA ALA A 182 -14.44 -9.16 -3.56
C ALA A 182 -13.70 -9.60 -4.83
N PRO A 183 -14.12 -9.12 -6.02
CA PRO A 183 -13.41 -9.41 -7.27
C PRO A 183 -12.10 -8.61 -7.37
N ALA A 184 -11.20 -9.07 -8.26
CA ALA A 184 -10.08 -8.26 -8.68
C ALA A 184 -10.56 -6.96 -9.35
N PRO A 185 -9.87 -5.84 -9.13
CA PRO A 185 -10.18 -4.60 -9.84
C PRO A 185 -10.04 -4.76 -11.37
N THR A 186 -10.74 -3.91 -12.10
CA THR A 186 -10.52 -3.74 -13.54
C THR A 186 -9.78 -2.44 -13.75
N SER A 187 -8.58 -2.53 -14.31
CA SER A 187 -7.77 -1.34 -14.61
C SER A 187 -8.30 -0.57 -15.81
N THR A 188 -8.11 0.73 -15.79
CA THR A 188 -8.28 1.65 -16.94
C THR A 188 -6.94 2.08 -17.52
N MET A 189 -5.85 1.86 -16.76
CA MET A 189 -4.48 2.15 -17.13
C MET A 189 -3.56 1.11 -16.50
N ASP A 190 -2.47 0.79 -17.21
CA ASP A 190 -1.46 -0.13 -16.70
C ASP A 190 -0.09 0.55 -16.64
N LEU A 191 0.61 0.34 -15.54
CA LEU A 191 2.01 0.68 -15.36
C LEU A 191 2.79 -0.61 -15.17
N THR A 192 4.00 -0.64 -15.70
CA THR A 192 4.98 -1.69 -15.39
C THR A 192 6.20 -1.04 -14.78
N ILE A 193 6.69 -1.61 -13.67
CA ILE A 193 7.94 -1.17 -13.06
C ILE A 193 8.92 -2.33 -13.01
N SER A 194 10.17 -2.05 -13.37
CA SER A 194 11.27 -3.02 -13.30
C SER A 194 12.61 -2.33 -13.05
N SER A 195 13.54 -3.07 -12.46
CA SER A 195 14.89 -2.58 -12.20
C SER A 195 15.69 -2.24 -13.47
N GLU A 196 15.35 -2.86 -14.62
CA GLU A 196 16.05 -2.66 -15.89
C GLU A 196 15.49 -1.47 -16.70
N ARG A 197 14.15 -1.29 -16.71
CA ARG A 197 13.49 -0.33 -17.58
C ARG A 197 12.84 0.86 -16.85
N GLY A 198 12.85 0.81 -15.52
CA GLY A 198 12.17 1.81 -14.71
C GLY A 198 10.63 1.70 -14.80
N ILE A 199 9.94 2.84 -14.83
CA ILE A 199 8.49 2.93 -14.92
C ILE A 199 8.09 3.12 -16.39
N GLU A 200 7.29 2.18 -16.89
CA GLU A 200 6.70 2.22 -18.24
C GLU A 200 5.18 2.41 -18.14
N VAL A 201 4.65 3.37 -18.86
CA VAL A 201 3.21 3.72 -18.86
C VAL A 201 2.55 3.14 -20.10
N GLY A 202 1.48 2.37 -19.90
CA GLY A 202 0.67 1.82 -21.00
C GLY A 202 -0.46 2.75 -21.41
N GLY A 203 -0.34 3.36 -22.59
CA GLY A 203 -1.37 4.21 -23.17
C GLY A 203 -1.25 5.69 -22.83
N ASP A 204 -2.22 6.47 -23.33
CA ASP A 204 -2.33 7.91 -23.06
C ASP A 204 -3.03 8.15 -21.73
N VAL A 205 -2.62 9.21 -21.03
CA VAL A 205 -3.23 9.59 -19.75
C VAL A 205 -4.27 10.69 -20.01
N GLU A 206 -5.52 10.36 -19.73
CA GLU A 206 -6.66 11.28 -19.89
C GLU A 206 -7.10 11.83 -18.53
N PRO A 207 -7.80 12.99 -18.46
CA PRO A 207 -8.37 13.48 -17.22
C PRO A 207 -9.55 12.62 -16.76
N GLY A 208 -9.73 12.47 -15.44
CA GLY A 208 -10.82 11.73 -14.82
C GLY A 208 -10.34 10.64 -13.88
N GLU A 209 -11.28 9.81 -13.40
CA GLU A 209 -11.00 8.72 -12.48
C GLU A 209 -10.35 7.54 -13.21
N HIS A 210 -9.22 7.10 -12.69
CA HIS A 210 -8.49 5.94 -13.17
C HIS A 210 -8.25 4.93 -12.06
N THR A 211 -8.50 3.66 -12.38
CA THR A 211 -7.94 2.52 -11.64
C THR A 211 -6.70 2.05 -12.38
N ILE A 212 -5.56 2.20 -11.75
CA ILE A 212 -4.24 1.96 -12.34
C ILE A 212 -3.70 0.65 -11.80
N ALA A 213 -3.42 -0.31 -12.68
CA ALA A 213 -2.69 -1.54 -12.33
C ALA A 213 -1.19 -1.26 -12.40
N VAL A 214 -0.46 -1.56 -11.33
CA VAL A 214 1.01 -1.49 -11.27
C VAL A 214 1.55 -2.91 -11.25
N HIS A 215 2.20 -3.32 -12.32
CA HIS A 215 2.82 -4.63 -12.47
C HIS A 215 4.28 -4.56 -12.07
N PHE A 216 4.63 -5.23 -10.98
CA PHE A 216 6.01 -5.34 -10.51
C PHE A 216 6.69 -6.50 -11.24
N GLU A 217 7.33 -6.23 -12.39
CA GLU A 217 7.92 -7.28 -13.23
C GLU A 217 9.05 -8.01 -12.51
N ASP A 218 9.88 -7.27 -11.82
CA ASP A 218 10.84 -7.77 -10.86
C ASP A 218 10.76 -6.98 -9.55
N GLN A 219 11.55 -7.38 -8.55
CA GLN A 219 11.75 -6.61 -7.35
C GLN A 219 13.17 -6.87 -6.86
N VAL A 220 13.98 -5.84 -6.89
CA VAL A 220 15.35 -5.89 -6.40
C VAL A 220 15.50 -4.93 -5.23
N VAL A 221 16.30 -5.30 -4.27
CA VAL A 221 16.70 -4.40 -3.20
C VAL A 221 17.75 -3.46 -3.79
N HIS A 222 17.39 -2.18 -3.91
CA HIS A 222 18.30 -1.11 -4.26
C HIS A 222 19.22 -0.79 -3.07
N GLU A 223 20.03 0.23 -3.19
CA GLU A 223 20.86 0.71 -2.10
C GLU A 223 19.98 0.99 -0.87
N HIS A 224 20.43 0.61 0.31
CA HIS A 224 19.79 0.93 1.58
C HIS A 224 18.43 0.27 1.86
N PHE A 225 18.30 -1.00 1.48
CA PHE A 225 17.13 -1.85 1.80
C PHE A 225 15.83 -1.53 1.06
N ILE A 226 15.83 -0.62 0.09
CA ILE A 226 14.63 -0.20 -0.61
C ILE A 226 14.36 -1.10 -1.81
N GLY A 227 13.14 -1.62 -1.93
CA GLY A 227 12.56 -2.12 -3.17
C GLY A 227 12.11 -0.95 -4.05
N HIS A 228 11.47 -1.22 -5.19
CA HIS A 228 10.86 -0.16 -5.97
C HIS A 228 9.33 -0.18 -5.84
N ASP A 229 8.76 1.00 -5.89
CA ASP A 229 7.34 1.31 -5.75
C ASP A 229 6.90 2.31 -6.83
N VAL A 230 5.67 2.79 -6.75
CA VAL A 230 5.19 3.84 -7.66
C VAL A 230 4.31 4.82 -6.90
N HIS A 231 4.77 6.05 -6.78
CA HIS A 231 3.98 7.17 -6.29
C HIS A 231 3.61 8.12 -7.42
N LEU A 232 2.50 8.81 -7.25
CA LEU A 232 2.04 9.86 -8.14
C LEU A 232 2.13 11.21 -7.45
N VAL A 233 2.78 12.15 -8.10
CA VAL A 233 2.97 13.50 -7.59
C VAL A 233 2.47 14.52 -8.62
N ARG A 234 1.73 15.55 -8.14
CA ARG A 234 1.33 16.69 -8.94
C ARG A 234 2.44 17.73 -8.91
N LEU A 235 2.89 18.14 -10.08
CA LEU A 235 3.95 19.12 -10.24
C LEU A 235 3.35 20.54 -10.36
N GLN A 236 3.98 21.50 -9.70
CA GLN A 236 3.73 22.92 -9.88
C GLN A 236 4.80 23.49 -10.80
N ASP A 237 4.57 24.70 -11.34
CA ASP A 237 5.52 25.35 -12.28
C ASP A 237 6.91 25.56 -11.66
N ASP A 238 7.00 25.63 -10.34
CA ASP A 238 8.23 25.84 -9.58
C ASP A 238 8.74 24.58 -8.88
N THR A 239 8.17 23.40 -9.16
CA THR A 239 8.64 22.14 -8.60
C THR A 239 10.03 21.83 -9.13
N ALA A 240 11.02 21.77 -8.25
CA ALA A 240 12.38 21.35 -8.60
C ALA A 240 12.46 19.82 -8.64
N ILE A 241 12.57 19.25 -9.84
CA ILE A 241 12.59 17.78 -10.04
C ILE A 241 13.77 17.14 -9.32
N GLU A 242 14.94 17.79 -9.29
CA GLU A 242 16.12 17.29 -8.56
C GLU A 242 15.90 17.26 -7.06
N GLU A 243 15.16 18.24 -6.49
CA GLU A 243 14.80 18.25 -5.07
C GLU A 243 13.79 17.15 -4.75
N LEU A 244 12.79 16.98 -5.62
CA LEU A 244 11.82 15.89 -5.51
C LEU A 244 12.51 14.52 -5.56
N ALA A 245 13.41 14.29 -6.54
CA ALA A 245 14.16 13.05 -6.66
C ALA A 245 15.06 12.77 -5.43
N ALA A 246 15.74 13.80 -4.92
CA ALA A 246 16.55 13.68 -3.71
C ALA A 246 15.70 13.41 -2.46
N TRP A 247 14.47 13.95 -2.41
CA TRP A 247 13.55 13.73 -1.31
C TRP A 247 13.06 12.26 -1.25
N MET A 248 13.03 11.55 -2.36
CA MET A 248 12.62 10.14 -2.41
C MET A 248 13.72 9.18 -1.89
N ASP A 249 14.92 9.63 -1.60
CA ASP A 249 15.96 8.81 -0.94
C ASP A 249 15.89 9.00 0.58
N TRP A 250 15.21 8.10 1.28
CA TRP A 250 15.02 8.17 2.73
C TRP A 250 16.33 8.22 3.53
N THR A 251 17.44 7.76 2.96
CA THR A 251 18.75 7.77 3.64
C THR A 251 19.39 9.15 3.70
N GLN A 252 18.95 10.05 2.84
CA GLN A 252 19.38 11.45 2.92
C GLN A 252 18.76 12.14 4.14
N PRO A 253 19.46 13.08 4.79
CA PRO A 253 18.89 13.86 5.88
C PRO A 253 17.59 14.57 5.52
N THR A 254 17.45 15.01 4.26
CA THR A 254 16.26 15.67 3.73
C THR A 254 15.26 14.70 3.09
N GLY A 255 15.64 13.41 2.90
CA GLY A 255 14.80 12.42 2.24
C GLY A 255 13.62 12.00 3.10
N LEU A 256 12.45 11.86 2.51
CA LEU A 256 11.15 11.64 3.15
C LEU A 256 10.87 12.57 4.36
N GLN A 257 11.47 13.74 4.38
CA GLN A 257 11.33 14.71 5.47
C GLN A 257 10.13 15.64 5.22
N THR A 258 9.22 15.76 6.18
CA THR A 258 8.11 16.71 6.06
C THR A 258 8.57 18.16 6.25
N PRO A 259 7.98 19.14 5.52
CA PRO A 259 7.02 18.95 4.44
C PRO A 259 7.64 18.35 3.18
N ALA A 260 6.84 17.64 2.37
CA ALA A 260 7.24 17.15 1.06
C ALA A 260 7.42 18.34 0.07
N PRO A 261 8.33 18.23 -0.92
CA PRO A 261 8.60 19.30 -1.89
C PRO A 261 7.51 19.49 -2.93
N ALA A 262 6.59 18.53 -3.07
CA ALA A 262 5.49 18.55 -4.01
C ALA A 262 4.24 17.84 -3.46
N GLU A 263 3.12 17.95 -4.16
CA GLU A 263 1.84 17.37 -3.73
C GLU A 263 1.71 15.93 -4.20
N PHE A 264 1.89 14.98 -3.29
CA PHE A 264 1.60 13.57 -3.55
C PHE A 264 0.09 13.32 -3.55
N VAL A 265 -0.38 12.55 -4.53
CA VAL A 265 -1.81 12.33 -4.76
C VAL A 265 -2.20 10.85 -4.77
N GLY A 266 -1.27 9.94 -4.48
CA GLY A 266 -1.51 8.50 -4.37
C GLY A 266 -0.36 7.67 -4.90
N GLY A 267 -0.68 6.42 -5.26
CA GLY A 267 0.27 5.40 -5.70
C GLY A 267 0.16 4.13 -4.88
N THR A 268 1.14 3.27 -5.01
CA THR A 268 1.27 2.04 -4.23
C THR A 268 2.71 1.82 -3.80
N ASN A 269 2.87 1.29 -2.59
CA ASN A 269 4.17 0.88 -2.09
C ASN A 269 4.65 -0.42 -2.76
N GLU A 270 5.86 -0.87 -2.43
CA GLU A 270 6.51 -2.02 -3.03
C GLU A 270 5.73 -3.33 -2.88
N MET A 271 5.74 -4.15 -3.93
CA MET A 271 5.13 -5.48 -3.99
C MET A 271 6.18 -6.52 -4.35
N PRO A 272 5.94 -7.82 -4.06
CA PRO A 272 6.80 -8.89 -4.57
C PRO A 272 6.86 -8.93 -6.10
N ALA A 273 7.98 -9.43 -6.64
CA ALA A 273 8.14 -9.64 -8.07
C ALA A 273 7.03 -10.53 -8.67
N GLY A 274 6.49 -10.12 -9.80
CA GLY A 274 5.40 -10.78 -10.52
C GLY A 274 4.00 -10.44 -10.01
N GLU A 275 3.87 -9.69 -8.92
CA GLU A 275 2.59 -9.28 -8.34
C GLU A 275 2.08 -7.96 -8.95
N THR A 276 0.80 -7.68 -8.70
CA THR A 276 0.14 -6.46 -9.18
C THR A 276 -0.62 -5.80 -8.04
N ALA A 277 -0.36 -4.54 -7.80
CA ALA A 277 -1.20 -3.68 -6.98
C ALA A 277 -2.06 -2.77 -7.87
N TYR A 278 -3.18 -2.32 -7.33
CA TYR A 278 -4.02 -1.33 -8.00
C TYR A 278 -4.17 -0.12 -7.10
N PHE A 279 -4.23 1.07 -7.70
CA PHE A 279 -4.64 2.26 -6.96
C PHE A 279 -5.60 3.10 -7.81
N THR A 280 -6.47 3.88 -7.13
CA THR A 280 -7.46 4.73 -7.78
C THR A 280 -7.08 6.20 -7.57
N VAL A 281 -7.18 6.99 -8.63
CA VAL A 281 -6.90 8.42 -8.60
C VAL A 281 -7.81 9.16 -9.58
N ASP A 282 -8.24 10.37 -9.20
CA ASP A 282 -8.90 11.31 -10.12
C ASP A 282 -7.88 12.32 -10.63
N LEU A 283 -7.56 12.22 -11.93
CA LEU A 283 -6.56 13.04 -12.60
C LEU A 283 -7.21 14.32 -13.15
N GLU A 284 -6.89 15.45 -12.56
CA GLU A 284 -7.20 16.75 -13.10
C GLU A 284 -6.18 17.16 -14.17
N PRO A 285 -6.53 18.04 -15.13
CA PRO A 285 -5.55 18.62 -16.04
C PRO A 285 -4.37 19.25 -15.30
N GLY A 286 -3.14 18.98 -15.76
CA GLY A 286 -1.93 19.49 -15.11
C GLY A 286 -0.71 18.64 -15.38
N ASN A 287 0.41 19.00 -14.75
CA ASN A 287 1.67 18.28 -14.85
C ASN A 287 1.84 17.35 -13.64
N TYR A 288 2.35 16.16 -13.90
CA TYR A 288 2.53 15.10 -12.92
C TYR A 288 3.85 14.36 -13.14
N ALA A 289 4.25 13.58 -12.14
CA ALA A 289 5.29 12.58 -12.32
C ALA A 289 4.92 11.28 -11.60
N TRP A 290 5.25 10.16 -12.23
CA TRP A 290 5.43 8.87 -11.57
C TRP A 290 6.82 8.85 -10.97
N ILE A 291 6.96 8.44 -9.73
CA ILE A 291 8.25 8.39 -9.06
C ILE A 291 8.31 7.25 -8.06
N ALA A 292 9.45 6.55 -8.02
CA ALA A 292 9.72 5.51 -7.03
C ALA A 292 10.58 6.04 -5.88
N GLU A 293 10.39 5.47 -4.69
CA GLU A 293 11.24 5.71 -3.53
C GLU A 293 12.53 4.89 -3.65
N VAL A 294 13.42 5.33 -4.50
CA VAL A 294 14.74 4.73 -4.69
C VAL A 294 15.82 5.81 -4.76
N PRO A 295 17.07 5.53 -4.39
CA PRO A 295 18.17 6.42 -4.68
C PRO A 295 18.34 6.62 -6.20
N ASP A 296 18.52 7.87 -6.64
CA ASP A 296 18.66 8.26 -8.06
C ASP A 296 17.51 7.73 -8.95
N PRO A 297 16.25 8.08 -8.68
CA PRO A 297 15.12 7.60 -9.48
C PRO A 297 15.20 8.07 -10.95
N VAL A 298 15.83 9.22 -11.21
CA VAL A 298 16.04 9.73 -12.58
C VAL A 298 16.98 8.81 -13.36
N GLY A 299 18.13 8.48 -12.78
CA GLY A 299 19.13 7.60 -13.42
C GLY A 299 18.62 6.16 -13.61
N LYS A 300 17.69 5.73 -12.78
CA LYS A 300 17.04 4.41 -12.88
C LYS A 300 15.82 4.38 -13.81
N GLY A 301 15.43 5.52 -14.40
CA GLY A 301 14.19 5.62 -15.19
C GLY A 301 12.92 5.47 -14.35
N MET A 302 13.03 5.68 -13.04
CA MET A 302 11.93 5.57 -12.06
C MET A 302 11.37 6.92 -11.64
N LEU A 303 11.61 7.96 -12.47
CA LEU A 303 10.90 9.24 -12.45
C LEU A 303 10.48 9.54 -13.89
N VAL A 304 9.17 9.62 -14.13
CA VAL A 304 8.58 9.85 -15.46
C VAL A 304 7.57 10.97 -15.38
N GLU A 305 7.92 12.12 -15.97
CA GLU A 305 7.02 13.26 -16.05
C GLU A 305 5.99 13.08 -17.18
N PHE A 306 4.77 13.57 -16.96
CA PHE A 306 3.71 13.58 -17.96
C PHE A 306 2.73 14.74 -17.74
N THR A 307 1.94 15.03 -18.77
CA THR A 307 0.90 16.05 -18.71
C THR A 307 -0.47 15.42 -18.94
N VAL A 308 -1.42 15.72 -18.07
CA VAL A 308 -2.84 15.43 -18.27
C VAL A 308 -3.44 16.59 -19.04
N PRO A 309 -3.95 16.37 -20.28
CA PRO A 309 -4.44 17.47 -21.12
C PRO A 309 -5.73 18.10 -20.57
N ALA A 310 -6.01 19.34 -20.94
CA ALA A 310 -7.31 19.93 -20.68
C ALA A 310 -8.40 19.20 -21.49
N ALA A 311 -9.62 19.10 -20.92
CA ALA A 311 -10.72 18.43 -21.59
C ALA A 311 -10.96 18.99 -23.00
N GLY A 312 -10.75 18.15 -24.02
CA GLY A 312 -10.90 18.52 -25.43
C GLY A 312 -9.60 18.85 -26.18
N GLU A 313 -8.46 18.83 -25.51
CA GLU A 313 -7.14 18.87 -26.14
C GLU A 313 -6.60 17.42 -26.16
N SER A 314 -6.54 16.81 -27.35
CA SER A 314 -5.83 15.54 -27.51
C SER A 314 -4.32 15.79 -27.41
N ALA A 315 -3.57 14.89 -26.77
CA ALA A 315 -2.13 14.90 -26.76
C ALA A 315 -1.64 14.99 -28.22
N GLY A 316 -1.11 16.16 -28.62
CA GLY A 316 -0.67 16.39 -29.97
C GLY A 316 0.53 15.50 -30.27
N SER A 317 0.40 14.58 -31.23
CA SER A 317 1.54 13.91 -31.82
C SER A 317 2.40 14.98 -32.49
N GLU A 318 3.47 15.43 -31.84
CA GLU A 318 4.55 16.12 -32.55
C GLU A 318 5.22 15.12 -33.49
N SER A 319 4.67 15.02 -34.71
CA SER A 319 5.39 14.44 -35.83
C SER A 319 6.46 15.47 -36.27
N GLY A 320 7.68 15.31 -35.76
CA GLY A 320 8.84 16.05 -36.24
C GLY A 320 9.05 15.79 -37.72
N ASP A 321 9.13 16.87 -38.47
CA ASP A 321 9.70 16.94 -39.84
C ASP A 321 11.23 16.83 -39.79
#